data_2572122390ac12db57f63a1af7d4505a
#
_entry.id   2572122390ac12db57f63a1af7d4505a
#
_cell.length_a   1.000
_cell.length_b   1.000
_cell.length_c   1.000
_cell.angle_alpha   90.00
_cell.angle_beta   90.00
_cell.angle_gamma   90.00
#
_symmetry.space_group_name_H-M   'P 1'
#
loop_
_entity.id
_entity.type
_entity.pdbx_description
1 polymer ?
#
loop_
_entity_poly.entity_id
_entity_poly.type
_entity_poly.pdbx_seq_one_letter_code
_entity_poly.pdbx_strand_id
1 'polypeptide(L)'
;LRFTQPELGVFMAQAETMSEQIETEFLWECCPPDEFGFEQTAEEYYGHKPTPLESAAVMLRLHGAPIYFHRKGKGRYRAAPPDVLKAALAGAEKKRLQLEQQARYVTQLSSFELPAEFADQLKQLLYQPDRNTIEVKALEAACAATHLSAAHLLHQCGALPSTHDFHLNKFLFENFPKGTDFPAVEVSTWRELPLATAQAFSIDDASTTEIDDAFSVEQLANGHWRIGVHIAAPALGLPRDSAGDAIAASRLSTVYMPGQKITMLPDSVVQAFTLNADHVCPALSMYLEVDKDTLLITANESRVERVHIAANLRHDTLEPLFNEATLAAGKLDYTYAPELRLLWDFASKLEALRGKASDNSTAQLDYNFNIVNEHVSITTRRRGSPIDKVVSELMILVNSSWGKQLDEHGFPGIYRTQNNGKVKMSTVAAPHQGLGVAQYMWSSSPLRRYVDMVNQRQIIAMLDDAEPIYAKNDTALYTVLRDFETMYGIYNDFQRQMERYWCLRYIQQEKLAEISGTVIRENLVRLSNIPLVFKAHSMPEQAAGTKVVLGVGDIDLIDLNLHTRFIAAEAPLVPATEEAA
;
A
#
# COMPACT_ATOMS: atom_id res chain seq x y z
N LEU A 1 -57.80 42.24 -25.77
CA LEU A 1 -57.54 43.33 -24.82
C LEU A 1 -56.37 44.18 -25.35
N ARG A 2 -56.51 45.52 -25.32
CA ARG A 2 -55.40 46.47 -25.56
C ARG A 2 -55.08 47.16 -24.23
N PHE A 3 -53.85 47.08 -23.79
CA PHE A 3 -53.39 47.68 -22.56
C PHE A 3 -52.30 48.74 -22.87
N THR A 4 -52.23 49.79 -22.06
CA THR A 4 -51.04 50.60 -21.91
C THR A 4 -50.02 49.82 -21.02
N GLN A 5 -48.72 50.14 -21.08
CA GLN A 5 -47.70 49.40 -20.33
C GLN A 5 -47.95 49.36 -18.80
N PRO A 6 -48.36 50.43 -18.12
CA PRO A 6 -48.68 50.36 -16.69
C PRO A 6 -49.99 49.58 -16.39
N GLU A 7 -50.98 49.63 -17.28
CA GLU A 7 -52.23 48.84 -17.12
C GLU A 7 -51.99 47.34 -17.29
N LEU A 8 -51.06 46.92 -18.18
CA LEU A 8 -50.67 45.53 -18.32
C LEU A 8 -49.96 45.01 -17.04
N GLY A 9 -49.09 45.81 -16.42
CA GLY A 9 -48.44 45.47 -15.18
C GLY A 9 -49.40 45.22 -14.01
N VAL A 10 -50.42 46.08 -13.86
CA VAL A 10 -51.44 45.92 -12.84
C VAL A 10 -52.31 44.68 -13.12
N PHE A 11 -52.72 44.49 -14.37
CA PHE A 11 -53.51 43.33 -14.78
C PHE A 11 -52.74 42.01 -14.53
N MET A 12 -51.45 41.96 -14.87
CA MET A 12 -50.64 40.75 -14.65
C MET A 12 -50.48 40.46 -13.16
N ALA A 13 -50.22 41.47 -12.31
CA ALA A 13 -50.12 41.29 -10.87
C ALA A 13 -51.45 40.77 -10.25
N GLN A 14 -52.56 41.27 -10.72
CA GLN A 14 -53.88 40.78 -10.29
C GLN A 14 -54.12 39.33 -10.77
N ALA A 15 -53.73 39.01 -11.98
CA ALA A 15 -53.84 37.64 -12.52
C ALA A 15 -52.94 36.66 -11.79
N GLU A 16 -51.72 37.04 -11.42
CA GLU A 16 -50.81 36.25 -10.60
C GLU A 16 -51.40 35.98 -9.21
N THR A 17 -51.87 37.02 -8.51
CA THR A 17 -52.53 36.85 -7.21
C THR A 17 -53.75 35.94 -7.26
N MET A 18 -54.56 36.07 -8.29
CA MET A 18 -55.73 35.19 -8.54
C MET A 18 -55.32 33.76 -8.89
N SER A 19 -54.24 33.60 -9.64
CA SER A 19 -53.67 32.30 -10.00
C SER A 19 -53.22 31.50 -8.79
N GLU A 20 -52.69 32.16 -7.74
CA GLU A 20 -52.27 31.51 -6.51
C GLU A 20 -53.45 30.96 -5.70
N GLN A 21 -54.63 31.52 -5.87
CA GLN A 21 -55.87 31.10 -5.18
C GLN A 21 -56.51 29.88 -5.88
N ILE A 22 -56.11 29.57 -7.10
CA ILE A 22 -56.68 28.43 -7.86
C ILE A 22 -56.10 27.12 -7.32
N GLU A 23 -56.94 26.23 -6.80
CA GLU A 23 -56.55 24.89 -6.38
C GLU A 23 -56.21 24.04 -7.62
N THR A 24 -54.94 23.63 -7.70
CA THR A 24 -54.41 22.94 -8.90
C THR A 24 -55.03 21.56 -9.10
N GLU A 25 -55.31 20.83 -8.02
CA GLU A 25 -55.90 19.48 -8.08
C GLU A 25 -57.33 19.55 -8.57
N PHE A 26 -58.15 20.48 -8.02
CA PHE A 26 -59.51 20.71 -8.49
C PHE A 26 -59.54 21.21 -9.95
N LEU A 27 -58.65 22.11 -10.33
CA LEU A 27 -58.53 22.55 -11.73
C LEU A 27 -58.21 21.36 -12.67
N TRP A 28 -57.35 20.40 -12.22
CA TRP A 28 -57.03 19.21 -12.99
C TRP A 28 -58.28 18.28 -13.14
N GLU A 29 -59.07 18.13 -12.11
CA GLU A 29 -60.33 17.38 -12.13
C GLU A 29 -61.34 17.96 -13.10
N CYS A 30 -61.39 19.29 -13.28
CA CYS A 30 -62.23 19.99 -14.22
C CYS A 30 -61.81 19.84 -15.69
N CYS A 31 -60.58 19.31 -15.96
CA CYS A 31 -60.04 19.24 -17.31
C CYS A 31 -60.53 18.02 -18.06
N PRO A 32 -60.91 18.14 -19.35
CA PRO A 32 -61.19 16.99 -20.18
C PRO A 32 -59.93 16.14 -20.43
N PRO A 33 -60.10 14.81 -20.76
CA PRO A 33 -58.98 13.92 -21.00
C PRO A 33 -58.20 14.25 -22.29
N ASP A 34 -58.81 14.98 -23.19
CA ASP A 34 -58.23 15.40 -24.45
C ASP A 34 -57.50 16.75 -24.34
N GLU A 35 -57.04 17.26 -25.47
CA GLU A 35 -56.38 18.56 -25.54
C GLU A 35 -57.39 19.69 -25.47
N PHE A 36 -57.19 20.62 -24.50
CA PHE A 36 -58.11 21.73 -24.19
C PHE A 36 -57.43 23.10 -24.23
N GLY A 37 -58.24 24.15 -24.39
CA GLY A 37 -57.78 25.53 -24.27
C GLY A 37 -58.02 26.08 -22.87
N PHE A 38 -57.18 27.03 -22.43
CA PHE A 38 -57.27 27.64 -21.10
C PHE A 38 -58.62 28.36 -20.87
N GLU A 39 -59.25 28.92 -21.88
CA GLU A 39 -60.56 29.63 -21.76
C GLU A 39 -61.69 28.65 -21.43
N GLN A 40 -61.70 27.47 -22.08
CA GLN A 40 -62.68 26.42 -21.79
C GLN A 40 -62.53 25.91 -20.35
N THR A 41 -61.31 25.65 -19.91
CA THR A 41 -61.05 25.20 -18.55
C THR A 41 -61.40 26.29 -17.50
N ALA A 42 -61.22 27.55 -17.82
CA ALA A 42 -61.63 28.63 -16.95
C ALA A 42 -63.15 28.70 -16.78
N GLU A 43 -63.90 28.44 -17.85
CA GLU A 43 -65.38 28.39 -17.79
C GLU A 43 -65.84 27.20 -16.92
N GLU A 44 -65.24 26.03 -17.09
CA GLU A 44 -65.57 24.84 -16.28
C GLU A 44 -65.20 25.03 -14.80
N TYR A 45 -64.06 25.65 -14.52
CA TYR A 45 -63.59 25.88 -13.16
C TYR A 45 -64.47 26.89 -12.38
N TYR A 46 -64.84 28.03 -13.02
CA TYR A 46 -65.61 29.08 -12.37
C TYR A 46 -67.14 28.89 -12.47
N GLY A 47 -67.60 27.98 -13.35
CA GLY A 47 -69.01 27.71 -13.59
C GLY A 47 -69.77 28.84 -14.31
N HIS A 48 -69.06 29.79 -14.88
CA HIS A 48 -69.60 30.90 -15.66
C HIS A 48 -68.60 31.34 -16.73
N LYS A 49 -69.08 32.14 -17.71
CA LYS A 49 -68.19 32.72 -18.73
C LYS A 49 -67.09 33.56 -18.07
N PRO A 50 -65.83 33.16 -18.20
CA PRO A 50 -64.77 33.78 -17.44
C PRO A 50 -64.46 35.20 -17.93
N THR A 51 -64.12 36.07 -16.96
CA THR A 51 -63.55 37.37 -17.26
C THR A 51 -62.14 37.25 -17.83
N PRO A 52 -61.62 38.26 -18.50
CA PRO A 52 -60.24 38.25 -18.98
C PRO A 52 -59.21 38.02 -17.86
N LEU A 53 -59.49 38.47 -16.65
CA LEU A 53 -58.62 38.30 -15.50
C LEU A 53 -58.65 36.84 -15.01
N GLU A 54 -59.81 36.23 -14.89
CA GLU A 54 -59.97 34.81 -14.54
C GLU A 54 -59.33 33.90 -15.61
N SER A 55 -59.51 34.18 -16.91
CA SER A 55 -58.88 33.44 -18.00
C SER A 55 -57.34 33.55 -17.91
N ALA A 56 -56.81 34.72 -17.62
CA ALA A 56 -55.37 34.93 -17.44
C ALA A 56 -54.86 34.18 -16.21
N ALA A 57 -55.57 34.19 -15.09
CA ALA A 57 -55.21 33.47 -13.86
C ALA A 57 -55.16 31.96 -14.08
N VAL A 58 -56.18 31.38 -14.75
CA VAL A 58 -56.19 29.96 -15.11
C VAL A 58 -55.03 29.61 -16.06
N MET A 59 -54.76 30.44 -17.07
CA MET A 59 -53.65 30.23 -17.98
C MET A 59 -52.29 30.22 -17.23
N LEU A 60 -52.09 31.15 -16.29
CA LEU A 60 -50.89 31.20 -15.45
C LEU A 60 -50.77 29.96 -14.55
N ARG A 61 -51.90 29.48 -13.99
CA ARG A 61 -51.91 28.26 -13.16
C ARG A 61 -51.58 27.03 -13.96
N LEU A 62 -52.20 26.86 -15.11
CA LEU A 62 -51.90 25.76 -16.06
C LEU A 62 -50.42 25.80 -16.47
N HIS A 63 -49.88 26.98 -16.71
CA HIS A 63 -48.48 27.17 -17.09
C HIS A 63 -47.50 26.88 -15.94
N GLY A 64 -47.86 27.24 -14.73
CA GLY A 64 -47.05 27.08 -13.52
C GLY A 64 -47.06 25.66 -12.93
N ALA A 65 -47.96 24.78 -13.36
CA ALA A 65 -48.12 23.44 -12.82
C ALA A 65 -47.81 22.32 -13.86
N PRO A 66 -46.58 22.21 -14.34
CA PRO A 66 -46.22 21.27 -15.44
C PRO A 66 -46.38 19.79 -15.08
N ILE A 67 -46.46 19.46 -13.79
CA ILE A 67 -46.74 18.10 -13.30
C ILE A 67 -48.19 17.71 -13.60
N TYR A 68 -49.10 18.64 -13.51
CA TYR A 68 -50.54 18.44 -13.75
C TYR A 68 -50.94 18.64 -15.21
N PHE A 69 -50.28 19.58 -15.92
CA PHE A 69 -50.69 20.03 -17.23
C PHE A 69 -49.55 20.07 -18.24
N HIS A 70 -49.61 19.25 -19.28
CA HIS A 70 -48.64 19.21 -20.37
C HIS A 70 -49.00 20.26 -21.44
N ARG A 71 -48.06 21.17 -21.73
CA ARG A 71 -48.21 22.18 -22.80
C ARG A 71 -48.25 21.57 -24.18
N LYS A 72 -49.18 22.00 -25.02
CA LYS A 72 -49.31 21.61 -26.43
C LYS A 72 -49.06 22.75 -27.42
N GLY A 73 -48.78 23.96 -26.90
CA GLY A 73 -48.56 25.18 -27.67
C GLY A 73 -49.85 25.98 -27.91
N LYS A 74 -49.71 27.25 -28.31
CA LYS A 74 -50.82 28.16 -28.65
C LYS A 74 -51.90 28.22 -27.55
N GLY A 75 -51.54 28.19 -26.27
CA GLY A 75 -52.49 28.24 -25.16
C GLY A 75 -53.32 26.95 -24.94
N ARG A 76 -52.89 25.86 -25.53
CA ARG A 76 -53.50 24.53 -25.36
C ARG A 76 -52.69 23.67 -24.38
N TYR A 77 -53.42 22.85 -23.65
CA TYR A 77 -52.89 21.96 -22.62
C TYR A 77 -53.56 20.59 -22.69
N ARG A 78 -52.96 19.62 -22.04
CA ARG A 78 -53.53 18.30 -21.79
C ARG A 78 -53.31 17.95 -20.34
N ALA A 79 -54.32 17.48 -19.62
CA ALA A 79 -54.19 16.99 -18.26
C ALA A 79 -53.30 15.72 -18.23
N ALA A 80 -52.44 15.63 -17.20
CA ALA A 80 -51.68 14.42 -16.98
C ALA A 80 -52.60 13.24 -16.63
N PRO A 81 -52.44 12.06 -17.21
CA PRO A 81 -53.20 10.88 -16.82
C PRO A 81 -53.06 10.60 -15.31
N PRO A 82 -54.11 10.08 -14.63
CA PRO A 82 -54.10 9.87 -13.19
C PRO A 82 -52.91 9.08 -12.67
N ASP A 83 -52.54 8.01 -13.34
CA ASP A 83 -51.39 7.19 -12.94
C ASP A 83 -50.06 7.92 -13.12
N VAL A 84 -49.91 8.71 -14.18
CA VAL A 84 -48.72 9.52 -14.45
C VAL A 84 -48.60 10.66 -13.43
N LEU A 85 -49.72 11.32 -13.12
CA LEU A 85 -49.78 12.37 -12.11
C LEU A 85 -49.37 11.82 -10.73
N LYS A 86 -49.98 10.70 -10.32
CA LYS A 86 -49.67 10.06 -9.03
C LYS A 86 -48.17 9.68 -8.94
N ALA A 87 -47.61 9.12 -9.98
CA ALA A 87 -46.17 8.78 -10.03
C ALA A 87 -45.29 10.03 -10.00
N ALA A 88 -45.67 11.12 -10.70
CA ALA A 88 -44.94 12.37 -10.73
C ALA A 88 -44.95 13.09 -9.37
N LEU A 89 -46.13 13.13 -8.69
CA LEU A 89 -46.26 13.69 -7.35
C LEU A 89 -45.49 12.90 -6.31
N ALA A 90 -45.54 11.57 -6.35
CA ALA A 90 -44.74 10.72 -5.48
C ALA A 90 -43.23 10.93 -5.72
N GLY A 91 -42.81 11.10 -6.98
CA GLY A 91 -41.44 11.45 -7.33
C GLY A 91 -41.00 12.82 -6.81
N ALA A 92 -41.86 13.82 -6.93
CA ALA A 92 -41.63 15.19 -6.42
C ALA A 92 -41.52 15.20 -4.87
N GLU A 93 -42.42 14.50 -4.20
CA GLU A 93 -42.38 14.35 -2.74
C GLU A 93 -41.12 13.60 -2.26
N LYS A 94 -40.77 12.50 -2.92
CA LYS A 94 -39.51 11.80 -2.63
C LYS A 94 -38.31 12.72 -2.78
N LYS A 95 -38.26 13.53 -3.82
CA LYS A 95 -37.18 14.49 -4.05
C LYS A 95 -37.13 15.57 -2.99
N ARG A 96 -38.32 16.08 -2.55
CA ARG A 96 -38.42 17.05 -1.47
C ARG A 96 -37.86 16.50 -0.16
N LEU A 97 -38.28 15.29 0.23
CA LEU A 97 -37.77 14.61 1.42
C LEU A 97 -36.25 14.33 1.34
N GLN A 98 -35.74 13.95 0.18
CA GLN A 98 -34.31 13.78 -0.03
C GLN A 98 -33.52 15.09 0.16
N LEU A 99 -34.04 16.21 -0.33
CA LEU A 99 -33.41 17.52 -0.17
C LEU A 99 -33.42 17.98 1.30
N GLU A 100 -34.52 17.74 2.00
CA GLU A 100 -34.64 18.05 3.44
C GLU A 100 -33.65 17.17 4.25
N GLN A 101 -33.58 15.90 3.95
CA GLN A 101 -32.62 14.99 4.58
C GLN A 101 -31.17 15.40 4.31
N GLN A 102 -30.85 15.74 3.05
CA GLN A 102 -29.53 16.26 2.70
C GLN A 102 -29.19 17.53 3.47
N ALA A 103 -30.12 18.49 3.57
CA ALA A 103 -29.91 19.72 4.31
C ALA A 103 -29.69 19.48 5.81
N ARG A 104 -30.42 18.51 6.40
CA ARG A 104 -30.21 18.08 7.79
C ARG A 104 -28.79 17.52 7.97
N TYR A 105 -28.33 16.64 7.09
CA TYR A 105 -26.98 16.08 7.14
C TYR A 105 -25.91 17.16 7.02
N VAL A 106 -26.08 18.12 6.10
CA VAL A 106 -25.14 19.25 5.97
C VAL A 106 -25.07 20.05 7.28
N THR A 107 -26.23 20.34 7.91
CA THR A 107 -26.25 21.08 9.16
C THR A 107 -25.53 20.33 10.28
N GLN A 108 -25.82 19.04 10.47
CA GLN A 108 -25.18 18.22 11.49
C GLN A 108 -23.66 18.15 11.27
N LEU A 109 -23.21 17.79 10.07
CA LEU A 109 -21.77 17.69 9.73
C LEU A 109 -21.05 19.04 9.90
N SER A 110 -21.69 20.16 9.51
CA SER A 110 -21.11 21.50 9.68
C SER A 110 -21.01 21.93 11.14
N SER A 111 -21.79 21.31 12.02
CA SER A 111 -21.71 21.46 13.48
C SER A 111 -20.86 20.40 14.15
N PHE A 112 -20.12 19.61 13.37
CA PHE A 112 -19.28 18.50 13.81
C PHE A 112 -20.04 17.38 14.54
N GLU A 113 -21.32 17.20 14.19
CA GLU A 113 -22.14 16.09 14.64
C GLU A 113 -22.24 15.02 13.55
N LEU A 114 -21.92 13.76 13.88
CA LEU A 114 -22.03 12.67 12.93
C LEU A 114 -23.48 12.21 12.79
N PRO A 115 -24.10 12.28 11.59
CA PRO A 115 -25.41 11.67 11.38
C PRO A 115 -25.35 10.17 11.61
N ALA A 116 -26.35 9.59 12.29
CA ALA A 116 -26.35 8.17 12.65
C ALA A 116 -26.23 7.24 11.43
N GLU A 117 -26.84 7.64 10.31
CA GLU A 117 -26.85 6.91 9.05
C GLU A 117 -25.47 6.83 8.37
N PHE A 118 -24.51 7.67 8.79
CA PHE A 118 -23.13 7.68 8.27
C PHE A 118 -22.25 6.62 8.91
N ALA A 119 -22.55 6.19 10.14
CA ALA A 119 -21.70 5.30 10.91
C ALA A 119 -21.38 3.98 10.19
N ASP A 120 -22.37 3.36 9.58
CA ASP A 120 -22.23 2.09 8.87
C ASP A 120 -21.61 2.24 7.46
N GLN A 121 -21.50 3.46 6.95
CA GLN A 121 -21.04 3.77 5.59
C GLN A 121 -19.69 4.48 5.55
N LEU A 122 -19.03 4.67 6.68
CA LEU A 122 -17.78 5.45 6.77
C LEU A 122 -16.71 5.03 5.78
N LYS A 123 -16.49 3.72 5.63
CA LYS A 123 -15.50 3.19 4.68
C LYS A 123 -15.85 3.57 3.24
N GLN A 124 -17.13 3.45 2.87
CA GLN A 124 -17.59 3.81 1.53
C GLN A 124 -17.48 5.32 1.28
N LEU A 125 -17.88 6.14 2.25
CA LEU A 125 -17.82 7.60 2.16
C LEU A 125 -16.39 8.13 2.04
N LEU A 126 -15.43 7.48 2.71
CA LEU A 126 -14.02 7.92 2.74
C LEU A 126 -13.19 7.38 1.58
N TYR A 127 -13.40 6.11 1.20
CA TYR A 127 -12.46 5.42 0.32
C TYR A 127 -13.00 5.18 -1.09
N GLN A 128 -14.33 5.12 -1.25
CA GLN A 128 -14.98 4.95 -2.57
C GLN A 128 -16.34 5.65 -2.62
N PRO A 129 -16.39 6.99 -2.50
CA PRO A 129 -17.64 7.73 -2.44
C PRO A 129 -18.45 7.63 -3.74
N ASP A 130 -19.73 7.26 -3.63
CA ASP A 130 -20.69 7.36 -4.74
C ASP A 130 -21.35 8.75 -4.71
N ARG A 131 -20.97 9.61 -5.64
CA ARG A 131 -21.48 10.98 -5.77
C ARG A 131 -22.97 11.09 -6.09
N ASN A 132 -23.65 9.97 -6.37
CA ASN A 132 -25.09 9.99 -6.61
C ASN A 132 -25.90 9.93 -5.31
N THR A 133 -25.33 9.45 -4.23
CA THR A 133 -25.99 9.34 -2.91
C THR A 133 -26.18 10.70 -2.24
N ILE A 134 -27.21 10.81 -1.39
CA ILE A 134 -27.45 12.03 -0.60
C ILE A 134 -26.38 12.24 0.48
N GLU A 135 -25.85 11.16 1.02
CA GLU A 135 -24.80 11.17 2.04
C GLU A 135 -23.51 11.80 1.49
N VAL A 136 -23.06 11.38 0.30
CA VAL A 136 -21.86 11.96 -0.32
C VAL A 136 -22.09 13.41 -0.71
N LYS A 137 -23.26 13.77 -1.28
CA LYS A 137 -23.59 15.16 -1.60
C LYS A 137 -23.62 16.04 -0.36
N ALA A 138 -24.17 15.55 0.75
CA ALA A 138 -24.18 16.26 2.00
C ALA A 138 -22.77 16.44 2.57
N LEU A 139 -21.95 15.39 2.53
CA LEU A 139 -20.55 15.44 2.97
C LEU A 139 -19.75 16.45 2.13
N GLU A 140 -19.84 16.42 0.80
CA GLU A 140 -19.18 17.40 -0.09
C GLU A 140 -19.62 18.84 0.20
N ALA A 141 -20.92 19.06 0.43
CA ALA A 141 -21.45 20.38 0.78
C ALA A 141 -20.96 20.87 2.16
N ALA A 142 -20.91 19.98 3.16
CA ALA A 142 -20.39 20.31 4.48
C ALA A 142 -18.87 20.56 4.44
N CYS A 143 -18.11 19.80 3.65
CA CYS A 143 -16.68 20.05 3.41
C CYS A 143 -16.46 21.45 2.81
N ALA A 144 -17.28 21.84 1.84
CA ALA A 144 -17.20 23.18 1.24
C ALA A 144 -17.52 24.29 2.26
N ALA A 145 -18.52 24.07 3.14
CA ALA A 145 -18.92 25.04 4.16
C ALA A 145 -17.87 25.18 5.28
N THR A 146 -17.22 24.09 5.67
CA THR A 146 -16.24 24.06 6.76
C THR A 146 -14.80 24.27 6.30
N HIS A 147 -14.53 24.23 4.99
CA HIS A 147 -13.20 24.26 4.39
C HIS A 147 -12.29 23.07 4.83
N LEU A 148 -12.89 21.94 5.22
CA LEU A 148 -12.20 20.74 5.61
C LEU A 148 -12.31 19.66 4.52
N SER A 149 -11.30 18.76 4.44
CA SER A 149 -11.45 17.54 3.66
C SER A 149 -12.45 16.57 4.33
N ALA A 150 -12.99 15.63 3.59
CA ALA A 150 -13.92 14.63 4.13
C ALA A 150 -13.36 13.88 5.34
N ALA A 151 -12.08 13.50 5.29
CA ALA A 151 -11.41 12.81 6.39
C ALA A 151 -11.27 13.70 7.63
N HIS A 152 -10.86 14.96 7.46
CA HIS A 152 -10.77 15.91 8.58
C HIS A 152 -12.14 16.23 9.18
N LEU A 153 -13.15 16.44 8.35
CA LEU A 153 -14.51 16.72 8.83
C LEU A 153 -15.05 15.54 9.64
N LEU A 154 -14.92 14.31 9.11
CA LEU A 154 -15.38 13.10 9.81
C LEU A 154 -14.55 12.81 11.07
N HIS A 155 -13.26 13.16 11.08
CA HIS A 155 -12.44 13.09 12.29
C HIS A 155 -12.93 14.07 13.37
N GLN A 156 -13.26 15.30 12.99
CA GLN A 156 -13.85 16.29 13.90
C GLN A 156 -15.22 15.86 14.44
N CYS A 157 -16.02 15.15 13.63
CA CYS A 157 -17.27 14.52 14.06
C CYS A 157 -17.07 13.30 14.98
N GLY A 158 -15.82 12.92 15.31
CA GLY A 158 -15.51 11.73 16.12
C GLY A 158 -15.67 10.39 15.41
N ALA A 159 -15.89 10.40 14.10
CA ALA A 159 -16.05 9.18 13.30
C ALA A 159 -14.72 8.43 13.04
N LEU A 160 -13.59 9.10 13.20
CA LEU A 160 -12.24 8.54 13.03
C LEU A 160 -11.47 8.64 14.35
N PRO A 161 -11.65 7.71 15.29
CA PRO A 161 -10.99 7.76 16.58
C PRO A 161 -9.48 7.51 16.49
N SER A 162 -9.03 6.82 15.45
CA SER A 162 -7.62 6.50 15.20
C SER A 162 -7.23 6.95 13.79
N THR A 163 -6.27 7.85 13.70
CA THR A 163 -5.66 8.25 12.41
C THR A 163 -4.80 7.14 11.81
N HIS A 164 -4.22 6.27 12.66
CA HIS A 164 -3.54 5.05 12.22
C HIS A 164 -4.51 4.12 11.46
N ASP A 165 -5.67 3.85 12.08
CA ASP A 165 -6.67 2.96 11.50
C ASP A 165 -7.32 3.55 10.25
N PHE A 166 -7.36 4.87 10.12
CA PHE A 166 -7.78 5.52 8.88
C PHE A 166 -6.92 5.09 7.69
N HIS A 167 -5.58 5.14 7.83
CA HIS A 167 -4.66 4.72 6.78
C HIS A 167 -4.70 3.21 6.55
N LEU A 168 -4.68 2.43 7.62
CA LEU A 168 -4.74 0.97 7.54
C LEU A 168 -6.04 0.49 6.89
N ASN A 169 -7.19 1.01 7.33
CA ASN A 169 -8.49 0.62 6.79
C ASN A 169 -8.64 1.02 5.32
N LYS A 170 -8.07 2.16 4.89
CA LYS A 170 -8.03 2.53 3.48
C LYS A 170 -7.29 1.48 2.66
N PHE A 171 -6.09 1.13 3.08
CA PHE A 171 -5.26 0.13 2.42
C PHE A 171 -5.96 -1.24 2.37
N LEU A 172 -6.57 -1.68 3.48
CA LEU A 172 -7.31 -2.93 3.55
C LEU A 172 -8.54 -2.92 2.63
N PHE A 173 -9.28 -1.83 2.62
CA PHE A 173 -10.46 -1.68 1.75
C PHE A 173 -10.11 -1.79 0.26
N GLU A 174 -9.01 -1.17 -0.15
CA GLU A 174 -8.56 -1.15 -1.54
C GLU A 174 -7.92 -2.46 -1.99
N ASN A 175 -7.13 -3.12 -1.11
CA ASN A 175 -6.26 -4.24 -1.50
C ASN A 175 -6.67 -5.59 -0.90
N PHE A 176 -7.48 -5.60 0.16
CA PHE A 176 -7.96 -6.81 0.84
C PHE A 176 -9.49 -6.81 1.01
N PRO A 177 -10.25 -6.70 -0.09
CA PRO A 177 -11.73 -6.57 0.00
C PRO A 177 -12.41 -7.79 0.62
N LYS A 178 -11.73 -8.95 0.64
CA LYS A 178 -12.22 -10.19 1.28
C LYS A 178 -11.71 -10.37 2.71
N GLY A 179 -11.00 -9.38 3.27
CA GLY A 179 -10.33 -9.45 4.56
C GLY A 179 -8.94 -10.05 4.49
N THR A 180 -8.27 -10.09 5.65
CA THR A 180 -6.89 -10.60 5.80
C THR A 180 -6.84 -12.01 6.39
N ASP A 181 -7.96 -12.57 6.80
CA ASP A 181 -8.05 -13.91 7.33
C ASP A 181 -7.73 -14.96 6.26
N PHE A 182 -7.30 -16.14 6.72
CA PHE A 182 -7.01 -17.25 5.85
C PHE A 182 -8.08 -18.34 5.97
N PRO A 183 -8.53 -18.92 4.84
CA PRO A 183 -9.23 -20.18 4.91
C PRO A 183 -8.29 -21.28 5.42
N ALA A 184 -8.83 -22.41 5.85
CA ALA A 184 -8.03 -23.57 6.20
C ALA A 184 -7.23 -24.03 4.97
N VAL A 185 -5.93 -24.21 5.15
CA VAL A 185 -5.01 -24.68 4.11
C VAL A 185 -4.36 -25.97 4.59
N GLU A 186 -4.52 -27.01 3.79
CA GLU A 186 -3.79 -28.25 3.98
C GLU A 186 -2.46 -28.18 3.24
N VAL A 187 -1.39 -28.51 3.94
CA VAL A 187 -0.07 -28.68 3.35
C VAL A 187 -0.04 -30.04 2.67
N SER A 188 0.25 -30.06 1.36
CA SER A 188 0.34 -31.32 0.63
C SER A 188 1.51 -32.16 1.12
N THR A 189 1.36 -33.46 1.09
CA THR A 189 2.47 -34.38 1.35
C THR A 189 3.48 -34.32 0.20
N TRP A 190 4.73 -34.43 0.54
CA TRP A 190 5.82 -34.52 -0.44
C TRP A 190 6.61 -35.81 -0.32
N ARG A 191 7.49 -36.08 -1.28
CA ARG A 191 8.36 -37.25 -1.27
C ARG A 191 9.26 -37.29 -0.03
N GLU A 192 9.73 -38.46 0.36
CA GLU A 192 10.74 -38.57 1.39
C GLU A 192 12.04 -37.88 0.94
N LEU A 193 12.58 -37.04 1.80
CA LEU A 193 13.79 -36.27 1.53
C LEU A 193 14.94 -36.83 2.36
N PRO A 194 16.17 -36.90 1.78
CA PRO A 194 17.36 -37.25 2.53
C PRO A 194 17.59 -36.28 3.68
N LEU A 195 18.16 -36.77 4.77
CA LEU A 195 18.60 -35.95 5.88
C LEU A 195 20.02 -35.49 5.67
N ALA A 196 20.25 -34.18 5.67
CA ALA A 196 21.58 -33.59 5.62
C ALA A 196 22.41 -33.91 6.87
N THR A 197 23.71 -34.05 6.73
CA THR A 197 24.65 -34.11 7.87
C THR A 197 24.94 -32.73 8.45
N ALA A 198 24.66 -31.67 7.70
CA ALA A 198 24.93 -30.30 8.09
C ALA A 198 24.09 -29.87 9.30
N GLN A 199 24.72 -29.08 10.16
CA GLN A 199 24.07 -28.38 11.28
C GLN A 199 23.98 -26.91 10.88
N ALA A 200 22.78 -26.44 10.58
CA ALA A 200 22.58 -25.08 10.09
C ALA A 200 22.18 -24.12 11.21
N PHE A 201 22.45 -22.85 11.00
CA PHE A 201 21.99 -21.75 11.86
C PHE A 201 21.46 -20.60 10.99
N SER A 202 20.42 -19.92 11.44
CA SER A 202 19.92 -18.71 10.77
C SER A 202 20.41 -17.43 11.43
N ILE A 203 20.30 -16.32 10.71
CA ILE A 203 20.62 -14.96 11.24
C ILE A 203 19.46 -14.03 10.87
N ASP A 204 18.68 -13.63 11.86
CA ASP A 204 17.43 -12.92 11.64
C ASP A 204 17.23 -11.78 12.67
N ASP A 205 16.30 -10.87 12.37
CA ASP A 205 15.82 -9.91 13.37
C ASP A 205 15.03 -10.62 14.49
N ALA A 206 15.01 -10.05 15.70
CA ALA A 206 14.37 -10.64 16.87
C ALA A 206 12.88 -10.95 16.67
N SER A 207 12.19 -10.16 15.84
CA SER A 207 10.75 -10.31 15.55
C SER A 207 10.44 -11.25 14.38
N THR A 208 11.44 -11.79 13.69
CA THR A 208 11.25 -12.64 12.51
C THR A 208 10.64 -13.99 12.92
N THR A 209 9.50 -14.33 12.29
CA THR A 209 8.80 -15.61 12.43
C THR A 209 8.80 -16.44 11.15
N GLU A 210 9.08 -15.81 10.01
CA GLU A 210 9.23 -16.42 8.68
C GLU A 210 10.72 -16.51 8.37
N ILE A 211 11.39 -17.55 8.90
CA ILE A 211 12.81 -17.76 8.71
C ILE A 211 13.00 -18.50 7.39
N ASP A 212 13.43 -17.76 6.38
CA ASP A 212 13.56 -18.25 5.01
C ASP A 212 14.93 -18.90 4.74
N ASP A 213 16.01 -18.46 5.40
CA ASP A 213 17.39 -18.85 5.11
C ASP A 213 18.19 -19.23 6.34
N ALA A 214 19.10 -20.19 6.15
CA ALA A 214 20.05 -20.63 7.16
C ALA A 214 21.38 -21.03 6.49
N PHE A 215 22.44 -21.09 7.29
CA PHE A 215 23.80 -21.34 6.83
C PHE A 215 24.41 -22.50 7.59
N SER A 216 25.31 -23.24 6.93
CA SER A 216 26.15 -24.24 7.59
C SER A 216 27.59 -24.12 7.13
N VAL A 217 28.51 -24.51 7.98
CA VAL A 217 29.95 -24.52 7.71
C VAL A 217 30.51 -25.83 8.20
N GLU A 218 31.25 -26.53 7.34
CA GLU A 218 31.90 -27.79 7.63
C GLU A 218 33.32 -27.78 7.02
N GLN A 219 34.31 -28.31 7.73
CA GLN A 219 35.63 -28.53 7.17
C GLN A 219 35.70 -29.92 6.57
N LEU A 220 36.04 -30.00 5.29
CA LEU A 220 36.19 -31.26 4.57
C LEU A 220 37.53 -31.96 4.86
N ALA A 221 37.62 -33.25 4.62
CA ALA A 221 38.83 -34.03 4.85
C ALA A 221 40.04 -33.55 4.03
N ASN A 222 39.82 -32.90 2.88
CA ASN A 222 40.87 -32.27 2.06
C ASN A 222 41.33 -30.91 2.62
N GLY A 223 40.70 -30.45 3.72
CA GLY A 223 40.98 -29.18 4.35
C GLY A 223 40.22 -27.99 3.78
N HIS A 224 39.48 -28.16 2.66
CA HIS A 224 38.58 -27.15 2.12
C HIS A 224 37.39 -26.94 3.06
N TRP A 225 36.67 -25.85 2.83
CA TRP A 225 35.41 -25.54 3.54
C TRP A 225 34.20 -25.96 2.69
N ARG A 226 33.23 -26.56 3.30
CA ARG A 226 31.90 -26.74 2.73
C ARG A 226 30.96 -25.75 3.38
N ILE A 227 30.51 -24.75 2.61
CA ILE A 227 29.55 -23.75 3.05
C ILE A 227 28.19 -24.15 2.46
N GLY A 228 27.20 -24.33 3.33
CA GLY A 228 25.81 -24.58 2.93
C GLY A 228 24.96 -23.33 3.08
N VAL A 229 24.11 -23.08 2.10
CA VAL A 229 23.02 -22.10 2.15
C VAL A 229 21.71 -22.85 1.97
N HIS A 230 20.84 -22.77 2.95
CA HIS A 230 19.60 -23.54 3.03
C HIS A 230 18.42 -22.62 3.00
N ILE A 231 17.52 -22.80 2.04
CA ILE A 231 16.31 -21.98 1.88
C ILE A 231 15.07 -22.83 2.20
N ALA A 232 14.19 -22.34 3.05
CA ALA A 232 12.90 -22.97 3.36
C ALA A 232 12.19 -23.39 2.08
N ALA A 233 11.59 -24.59 2.05
CA ALA A 233 11.06 -25.18 0.83
C ALA A 233 9.52 -25.32 0.80
N PRO A 234 8.73 -24.23 0.98
CA PRO A 234 7.27 -24.30 0.97
C PRO A 234 6.69 -24.78 -0.38
N ALA A 235 7.41 -24.63 -1.47
CA ALA A 235 6.99 -25.11 -2.78
C ALA A 235 6.75 -26.64 -2.82
N LEU A 236 7.35 -27.42 -1.91
CA LEU A 236 7.11 -28.85 -1.76
C LEU A 236 5.68 -29.16 -1.30
N GLY A 237 5.17 -28.40 -0.33
CA GLY A 237 3.85 -28.61 0.24
C GLY A 237 2.76 -27.74 -0.34
N LEU A 238 3.10 -26.81 -1.23
CA LEU A 238 2.19 -25.91 -1.94
C LEU A 238 2.41 -26.06 -3.47
N PRO A 239 1.97 -27.20 -4.06
CA PRO A 239 2.10 -27.38 -5.50
C PRO A 239 1.27 -26.33 -6.25
N ARG A 240 1.66 -26.06 -7.50
CA ARG A 240 0.93 -25.15 -8.40
C ARG A 240 -0.55 -25.51 -8.45
N ASP A 241 -1.42 -24.49 -8.44
CA ASP A 241 -2.88 -24.59 -8.51
C ASP A 241 -3.55 -25.23 -7.27
N SER A 242 -2.80 -25.51 -6.19
CA SER A 242 -3.38 -25.92 -4.91
C SER A 242 -4.10 -24.74 -4.21
N ALA A 243 -4.95 -25.02 -3.23
CA ALA A 243 -5.62 -23.99 -2.44
C ALA A 243 -4.62 -23.04 -1.74
N GLY A 244 -3.50 -23.57 -1.22
CA GLY A 244 -2.43 -22.77 -0.63
C GLY A 244 -1.68 -21.92 -1.66
N ASP A 245 -1.46 -22.46 -2.85
CA ASP A 245 -0.88 -21.70 -3.96
C ASP A 245 -1.78 -20.55 -4.40
N ALA A 246 -3.08 -20.78 -4.53
CA ALA A 246 -4.05 -19.74 -4.90
C ALA A 246 -4.07 -18.58 -3.88
N ILE A 247 -3.91 -18.87 -2.58
CA ILE A 247 -3.79 -17.85 -1.53
C ILE A 247 -2.49 -17.06 -1.71
N ALA A 248 -1.35 -17.73 -1.82
CA ALA A 248 -0.06 -17.09 -2.02
C ALA A 248 -0.04 -16.23 -3.30
N ALA A 249 -0.61 -16.74 -4.40
CA ALA A 249 -0.76 -16.03 -5.67
C ALA A 249 -1.69 -14.80 -5.56
N SER A 250 -2.70 -14.85 -4.71
CA SER A 250 -3.61 -13.70 -4.50
C SER A 250 -2.99 -12.59 -3.65
N ARG A 251 -2.07 -12.93 -2.75
CA ARG A 251 -1.38 -11.99 -1.84
C ARG A 251 -0.04 -11.51 -2.38
N LEU A 252 0.64 -12.34 -3.14
CA LEU A 252 1.91 -12.09 -3.81
C LEU A 252 3.10 -11.83 -2.88
N SER A 253 2.92 -11.12 -1.78
CA SER A 253 3.96 -10.85 -0.79
C SER A 253 3.37 -10.60 0.59
N THR A 254 4.17 -10.80 1.64
CA THR A 254 3.91 -10.25 2.97
C THR A 254 3.99 -8.74 2.91
N VAL A 255 3.02 -8.06 3.52
CA VAL A 255 2.99 -6.60 3.67
C VAL A 255 3.60 -6.25 5.02
N TYR A 256 4.69 -5.50 5.02
CA TYR A 256 5.33 -5.03 6.24
C TYR A 256 4.91 -3.59 6.54
N MET A 257 4.73 -3.29 7.81
CA MET A 257 4.54 -1.93 8.32
C MET A 257 5.04 -1.85 9.76
N PRO A 258 5.38 -0.69 10.27
CA PRO A 258 5.82 -0.57 11.66
C PRO A 258 4.81 -1.17 12.64
N GLY A 259 5.26 -2.09 13.51
CA GLY A 259 4.46 -2.72 14.56
C GLY A 259 3.60 -3.92 14.13
N GLN A 260 3.42 -4.17 12.83
CA GLN A 260 2.61 -5.30 12.35
C GLN A 260 2.94 -5.70 10.90
N LYS A 261 2.45 -6.88 10.51
CA LYS A 261 2.55 -7.37 9.14
C LYS A 261 1.27 -8.10 8.74
N ILE A 262 1.01 -8.16 7.42
CA ILE A 262 -0.01 -9.03 6.83
C ILE A 262 0.74 -10.10 6.04
N THR A 263 0.73 -11.33 6.51
CA THR A 263 1.53 -12.42 5.93
C THR A 263 0.98 -12.89 4.58
N MET A 264 1.86 -13.35 3.71
CA MET A 264 1.49 -13.99 2.44
C MET A 264 0.83 -15.35 2.68
N LEU A 265 1.37 -16.11 3.61
CA LEU A 265 0.94 -17.47 3.94
C LEU A 265 0.32 -17.52 5.34
N PRO A 266 -0.62 -18.46 5.59
CA PRO A 266 -1.15 -18.70 6.94
C PRO A 266 -0.08 -19.27 7.86
N ASP A 267 -0.22 -19.02 9.16
CA ASP A 267 0.74 -19.46 10.18
C ASP A 267 0.97 -20.98 10.15
N SER A 268 -0.06 -21.78 9.88
CA SER A 268 0.07 -23.24 9.78
C SER A 268 1.06 -23.67 8.67
N VAL A 269 1.08 -22.95 7.56
CA VAL A 269 2.03 -23.19 6.46
C VAL A 269 3.40 -22.65 6.82
N VAL A 270 3.47 -21.43 7.37
CA VAL A 270 4.75 -20.86 7.83
C VAL A 270 5.43 -21.80 8.80
N GLN A 271 4.72 -22.29 9.83
CA GLN A 271 5.28 -23.20 10.83
C GLN A 271 5.75 -24.55 10.27
N ALA A 272 5.16 -25.03 9.18
CA ALA A 272 5.57 -26.26 8.53
C ALA A 272 6.93 -26.15 7.78
N PHE A 273 7.34 -24.93 7.41
CA PHE A 273 8.51 -24.73 6.56
C PHE A 273 9.56 -23.77 7.11
N THR A 274 9.19 -22.88 8.05
CA THR A 274 10.15 -21.95 8.65
C THR A 274 11.30 -22.68 9.31
N LEU A 275 12.51 -22.17 9.13
CA LEU A 275 13.74 -22.79 9.60
C LEU A 275 13.96 -22.54 11.10
N ASN A 276 13.06 -23.09 11.93
CA ASN A 276 13.11 -22.94 13.39
C ASN A 276 14.24 -23.77 14.00
N ALA A 277 14.91 -23.21 15.01
CA ALA A 277 15.91 -23.91 15.83
C ALA A 277 15.35 -25.20 16.45
N ASP A 278 16.22 -26.18 16.64
CA ASP A 278 15.92 -27.51 17.17
C ASP A 278 14.93 -28.35 16.34
N HIS A 279 14.71 -27.95 15.07
CA HIS A 279 13.85 -28.67 14.13
C HIS A 279 14.63 -29.19 12.91
N VAL A 280 14.08 -30.22 12.30
CA VAL A 280 14.53 -30.74 11.00
C VAL A 280 13.55 -30.25 9.94
N CYS A 281 13.99 -29.31 9.13
CA CYS A 281 13.14 -28.59 8.18
C CYS A 281 13.42 -29.00 6.74
N PRO A 282 12.39 -29.08 5.85
CA PRO A 282 12.62 -29.26 4.43
C PRO A 282 13.25 -27.98 3.83
N ALA A 283 14.31 -28.15 3.08
CA ALA A 283 15.06 -27.04 2.51
C ALA A 283 15.53 -27.33 1.09
N LEU A 284 15.66 -26.28 0.29
CA LEU A 284 16.44 -26.23 -0.92
C LEU A 284 17.83 -25.73 -0.53
N SER A 285 18.83 -26.60 -0.59
CA SER A 285 20.18 -26.31 -0.16
C SER A 285 21.13 -26.14 -1.34
N MET A 286 22.05 -25.16 -1.23
CA MET A 286 23.21 -25.04 -2.09
C MET A 286 24.47 -25.24 -1.25
N TYR A 287 25.29 -26.19 -1.60
CA TYR A 287 26.61 -26.43 -1.02
C TYR A 287 27.71 -25.91 -1.93
N LEU A 288 28.65 -25.22 -1.32
CA LEU A 288 29.82 -24.63 -1.98
C LEU A 288 31.07 -25.27 -1.38
N GLU A 289 31.90 -25.89 -2.20
CA GLU A 289 33.25 -26.25 -1.79
C GLU A 289 34.16 -25.05 -2.02
N VAL A 290 34.81 -24.59 -0.96
CA VAL A 290 35.60 -23.35 -0.94
C VAL A 290 37.02 -23.67 -0.55
N ASP A 291 37.98 -23.29 -1.39
CA ASP A 291 39.40 -23.46 -1.13
C ASP A 291 39.80 -22.70 0.14
N LYS A 292 40.52 -23.39 1.03
CA LYS A 292 40.83 -22.86 2.39
C LYS A 292 41.72 -21.62 2.40
N ASP A 293 42.59 -21.46 1.37
CA ASP A 293 43.60 -20.40 1.33
C ASP A 293 43.15 -19.20 0.49
N THR A 294 42.49 -19.48 -0.65
CA THR A 294 42.08 -18.45 -1.61
C THR A 294 40.64 -17.97 -1.41
N LEU A 295 39.83 -18.75 -0.71
CA LEU A 295 38.37 -18.58 -0.58
C LEU A 295 37.64 -18.55 -1.92
N LEU A 296 38.16 -19.23 -2.93
CA LEU A 296 37.50 -19.40 -4.22
C LEU A 296 36.62 -20.66 -4.21
N ILE A 297 35.47 -20.57 -4.86
CA ILE A 297 34.54 -21.70 -5.03
C ILE A 297 35.18 -22.65 -6.04
N THR A 298 35.41 -23.90 -5.64
CA THR A 298 35.97 -25.00 -6.48
C THR A 298 34.89 -25.92 -7.03
N ALA A 299 33.78 -26.08 -6.30
CA ALA A 299 32.61 -26.84 -6.73
C ALA A 299 31.33 -26.29 -6.06
N ASN A 300 30.18 -26.53 -6.68
CA ASN A 300 28.88 -26.27 -6.07
C ASN A 300 27.91 -27.41 -6.43
N GLU A 301 26.98 -27.66 -5.54
CA GLU A 301 25.92 -28.65 -5.67
C GLU A 301 24.64 -28.14 -5.01
N SER A 302 23.49 -28.40 -5.63
CA SER A 302 22.18 -28.08 -5.03
C SER A 302 21.39 -29.37 -4.75
N ARG A 303 20.65 -29.39 -3.64
CA ARG A 303 19.86 -30.54 -3.19
C ARG A 303 18.55 -30.10 -2.58
N VAL A 304 17.52 -30.95 -2.70
CA VAL A 304 16.29 -30.85 -1.94
C VAL A 304 16.36 -31.88 -0.82
N GLU A 305 16.40 -31.43 0.42
CA GLU A 305 16.71 -32.28 1.58
C GLU A 305 16.06 -31.76 2.86
N ARG A 306 16.21 -32.49 3.96
CA ARG A 306 15.88 -32.03 5.31
C ARG A 306 17.16 -31.61 6.01
N VAL A 307 17.13 -30.46 6.66
CA VAL A 307 18.29 -29.89 7.36
C VAL A 307 17.96 -29.66 8.82
N HIS A 308 18.83 -30.04 9.73
CA HIS A 308 18.72 -29.73 11.15
C HIS A 308 19.16 -28.29 11.38
N ILE A 309 18.27 -27.49 11.96
CA ILE A 309 18.55 -26.10 12.34
C ILE A 309 18.99 -26.09 13.81
N ALA A 310 20.27 -25.89 14.05
CA ALA A 310 20.86 -25.94 15.39
C ALA A 310 20.62 -24.66 16.21
N ALA A 311 20.47 -23.50 15.52
CA ALA A 311 20.26 -22.22 16.22
C ALA A 311 19.59 -21.19 15.29
N ASN A 312 18.82 -20.27 15.89
CA ASN A 312 18.41 -19.01 15.25
C ASN A 312 19.12 -17.84 15.95
N LEU A 313 20.17 -17.33 15.33
CA LEU A 313 20.92 -16.20 15.82
C LEU A 313 20.12 -14.91 15.57
N ARG A 314 20.18 -13.98 16.52
CA ARG A 314 19.42 -12.73 16.44
C ARG A 314 20.35 -11.54 16.30
N HIS A 315 20.00 -10.60 15.42
CA HIS A 315 20.81 -9.41 15.14
C HIS A 315 21.17 -8.62 16.40
N ASP A 316 20.20 -8.38 17.28
CA ASP A 316 20.37 -7.59 18.49
C ASP A 316 21.36 -8.21 19.49
N THR A 317 21.41 -9.52 19.58
CA THR A 317 22.35 -10.26 20.45
C THR A 317 23.68 -10.53 19.78
N LEU A 318 23.72 -10.62 18.46
CA LEU A 318 24.92 -10.96 17.69
C LEU A 318 25.78 -9.73 17.36
N GLU A 319 25.17 -8.58 17.04
CA GLU A 319 25.89 -7.37 16.60
C GLU A 319 26.92 -6.84 17.63
N PRO A 320 26.69 -6.87 18.95
CA PRO A 320 27.72 -6.53 19.92
C PRO A 320 28.95 -7.45 19.91
N LEU A 321 28.78 -8.70 19.44
CA LEU A 321 29.81 -9.72 19.41
C LEU A 321 30.50 -9.82 18.05
N PHE A 322 29.78 -9.54 16.96
CA PHE A 322 30.24 -9.68 15.59
C PHE A 322 30.06 -8.37 14.82
N ASN A 323 31.07 -7.53 14.90
CA ASN A 323 31.14 -6.23 14.25
C ASN A 323 32.59 -5.93 13.82
N GLU A 324 32.82 -4.83 13.11
CA GLU A 324 34.14 -4.47 12.59
C GLU A 324 35.22 -4.39 13.69
N ALA A 325 34.88 -3.87 14.85
CA ALA A 325 35.83 -3.71 15.97
C ALA A 325 36.23 -5.08 16.56
N THR A 326 35.25 -5.98 16.76
CA THR A 326 35.53 -7.32 17.30
C THR A 326 36.26 -8.21 16.28
N LEU A 327 35.96 -8.06 15.01
CA LEU A 327 36.67 -8.71 13.90
C LEU A 327 38.12 -8.25 13.83
N ALA A 328 38.38 -6.94 13.90
CA ALA A 328 39.73 -6.37 13.93
C ALA A 328 40.51 -6.80 15.15
N ALA A 329 39.85 -6.93 16.31
CA ALA A 329 40.45 -7.41 17.54
C ALA A 329 40.69 -8.94 17.60
N GLY A 330 40.20 -9.69 16.62
CA GLY A 330 40.32 -11.15 16.55
C GLY A 330 39.56 -11.87 17.67
N LYS A 331 38.45 -11.30 18.16
CA LYS A 331 37.62 -11.93 19.20
C LYS A 331 36.82 -13.09 18.62
N LEU A 332 36.97 -14.28 19.22
CA LEU A 332 36.30 -15.52 18.80
C LEU A 332 35.73 -16.29 20.01
N ASP A 333 35.38 -15.60 21.09
CA ASP A 333 34.96 -16.17 22.37
C ASP A 333 33.42 -16.25 22.51
N TYR A 334 32.70 -16.46 21.40
CA TYR A 334 31.25 -16.63 21.39
C TYR A 334 30.86 -17.78 20.45
N THR A 335 29.63 -18.27 20.62
CA THR A 335 29.11 -19.39 19.82
C THR A 335 29.02 -19.00 18.34
N TYR A 336 29.45 -19.89 17.43
CA TYR A 336 29.56 -19.70 15.97
C TYR A 336 30.60 -18.63 15.55
N ALA A 337 31.49 -18.19 16.42
CA ALA A 337 32.49 -17.20 16.06
C ALA A 337 33.42 -17.65 14.90
N PRO A 338 33.95 -18.90 14.88
CA PRO A 338 34.77 -19.37 13.75
C PRO A 338 34.00 -19.42 12.43
N GLU A 339 32.75 -19.89 12.46
CA GLU A 339 31.88 -20.00 11.29
C GLU A 339 31.54 -18.61 10.74
N LEU A 340 31.14 -17.69 11.61
CA LEU A 340 30.80 -16.30 11.24
C LEU A 340 32.03 -15.55 10.71
N ARG A 341 33.19 -15.78 11.26
CA ARG A 341 34.45 -15.21 10.76
C ARG A 341 34.75 -15.72 9.34
N LEU A 342 34.65 -17.02 9.11
CA LEU A 342 34.84 -17.61 7.78
C LEU A 342 33.82 -17.06 6.79
N LEU A 343 32.55 -17.03 7.16
CA LEU A 343 31.47 -16.51 6.30
C LEU A 343 31.69 -15.03 5.95
N TRP A 344 32.19 -14.22 6.88
CA TRP A 344 32.53 -12.83 6.62
C TRP A 344 33.73 -12.66 5.67
N ASP A 345 34.80 -13.45 5.88
CA ASP A 345 35.97 -13.45 4.99
C ASP A 345 35.56 -13.88 3.58
N PHE A 346 34.72 -14.92 3.46
CA PHE A 346 34.18 -15.40 2.20
C PHE A 346 33.23 -14.36 1.54
N ALA A 347 32.31 -13.77 2.28
CA ALA A 347 31.42 -12.73 1.79
C ALA A 347 32.19 -11.50 1.29
N SER A 348 33.26 -11.10 1.99
CA SER A 348 34.14 -10.01 1.57
C SER A 348 34.87 -10.34 0.26
N LYS A 349 35.25 -11.61 0.07
CA LYS A 349 35.82 -12.11 -1.20
C LYS A 349 34.81 -12.06 -2.34
N LEU A 350 33.57 -12.49 -2.10
CA LEU A 350 32.48 -12.44 -3.10
C LEU A 350 32.18 -11.01 -3.53
N GLU A 351 32.07 -10.09 -2.58
CA GLU A 351 31.87 -8.66 -2.85
C GLU A 351 32.98 -8.08 -3.73
N ALA A 352 34.24 -8.39 -3.40
CA ALA A 352 35.39 -7.97 -4.18
C ALA A 352 35.38 -8.53 -5.62
N LEU A 353 35.04 -9.82 -5.79
CA LEU A 353 34.95 -10.48 -7.11
C LEU A 353 33.85 -9.85 -7.99
N ARG A 354 32.78 -9.34 -7.40
CA ARG A 354 31.71 -8.61 -8.10
C ARG A 354 32.08 -7.15 -8.42
N GLY A 355 33.25 -6.66 -7.97
CA GLY A 355 33.68 -5.27 -8.14
C GLY A 355 32.84 -4.28 -7.31
N LYS A 356 32.32 -4.74 -6.16
CA LYS A 356 31.45 -3.97 -5.27
C LYS A 356 32.09 -3.70 -3.90
N ALA A 357 33.36 -4.06 -3.72
CA ALA A 357 34.10 -3.69 -2.51
C ALA A 357 34.01 -2.15 -2.34
N SER A 358 33.28 -1.71 -1.31
CA SER A 358 33.00 -0.30 -1.12
C SER A 358 34.21 0.42 -0.55
N ASP A 359 34.63 1.48 -1.20
CA ASP A 359 35.26 2.60 -0.51
C ASP A 359 34.27 3.12 0.53
N ASN A 360 34.73 3.36 1.74
CA ASN A 360 33.98 3.79 2.95
C ASN A 360 33.05 5.01 2.73
N SER A 361 32.07 4.89 1.84
CA SER A 361 31.12 5.95 1.58
C SER A 361 29.98 5.91 2.59
N THR A 362 29.84 7.00 3.32
CA THR A 362 28.72 7.43 4.20
C THR A 362 27.86 6.29 4.75
N ALA A 363 28.07 5.97 6.01
CA ALA A 363 27.27 5.00 6.76
C ALA A 363 25.78 5.31 6.61
N GLN A 364 25.07 4.45 5.86
CA GLN A 364 23.61 4.49 5.81
C GLN A 364 23.08 3.92 7.13
N LEU A 365 22.05 4.58 7.68
CA LEU A 365 21.36 4.10 8.87
C LEU A 365 20.10 3.35 8.43
N ASP A 366 19.89 2.18 9.00
CA ASP A 366 18.61 1.50 9.05
C ASP A 366 17.88 1.90 10.34
N TYR A 367 16.57 1.94 10.28
CA TYR A 367 15.71 2.37 11.37
C TYR A 367 14.75 1.26 11.75
N ASN A 368 14.72 0.90 13.01
CA ASN A 368 13.75 -0.05 13.55
C ASN A 368 12.68 0.71 14.34
N PHE A 369 11.42 0.44 14.02
CA PHE A 369 10.27 0.98 14.72
C PHE A 369 9.76 -0.07 15.72
N ASN A 370 9.75 0.26 16.99
CA ASN A 370 9.12 -0.56 18.02
C ASN A 370 7.88 0.18 18.55
N ILE A 371 6.70 -0.44 18.40
CA ILE A 371 5.42 0.14 18.78
C ILE A 371 4.81 -0.72 19.89
N VAL A 372 4.61 -0.11 21.05
CA VAL A 372 3.99 -0.74 22.22
C VAL A 372 2.90 0.18 22.75
N ASN A 373 1.66 -0.27 22.75
CA ASN A 373 0.51 0.51 23.21
C ASN A 373 0.43 1.91 22.57
N GLU A 374 0.53 1.96 21.25
CA GLU A 374 0.55 3.19 20.43
C GLU A 374 1.73 4.15 20.71
N HIS A 375 2.66 3.75 21.54
CA HIS A 375 3.90 4.48 21.79
C HIS A 375 4.98 3.95 20.85
N VAL A 376 5.57 4.82 20.02
CA VAL A 376 6.61 4.46 19.09
C VAL A 376 8.00 4.82 19.63
N SER A 377 8.95 3.90 19.53
CA SER A 377 10.36 4.17 19.67
C SER A 377 11.09 3.87 18.36
N ILE A 378 12.03 4.74 17.99
CA ILE A 378 12.82 4.61 16.77
C ILE A 378 14.26 4.40 17.17
N THR A 379 14.82 3.24 16.81
CA THR A 379 16.23 2.92 17.04
C THR A 379 16.97 2.89 15.71
N THR A 380 18.24 3.24 15.72
CA THR A 380 19.08 3.26 14.53
C THR A 380 20.07 2.12 14.58
N ARG A 381 20.28 1.47 13.43
CA ARG A 381 21.34 0.49 13.21
C ARG A 381 22.18 0.93 12.01
N ARG A 382 23.48 0.72 12.08
CA ARG A 382 24.35 0.99 10.94
C ARG A 382 24.14 -0.10 9.87
N ARG A 383 23.77 0.32 8.69
CA ARG A 383 23.61 -0.59 7.53
C ARG A 383 24.97 -1.03 7.00
N GLY A 384 25.04 -2.27 6.53
CA GLY A 384 26.28 -2.85 5.99
C GLY A 384 27.21 -3.35 7.09
N SER A 385 26.67 -3.69 8.26
CA SER A 385 27.40 -4.40 9.30
C SER A 385 27.96 -5.73 8.76
N PRO A 386 28.97 -6.34 9.42
CA PRO A 386 29.46 -7.66 9.05
C PRO A 386 28.36 -8.71 8.92
N ILE A 387 27.32 -8.65 9.76
CA ILE A 387 26.15 -9.53 9.70
C ILE A 387 25.39 -9.32 8.39
N ASP A 388 25.06 -8.07 8.07
CA ASP A 388 24.33 -7.74 6.84
C ASP A 388 25.12 -8.19 5.59
N LYS A 389 26.44 -8.03 5.62
CA LYS A 389 27.32 -8.47 4.52
C LYS A 389 27.27 -9.98 4.34
N VAL A 390 27.40 -10.77 5.39
CA VAL A 390 27.33 -12.24 5.33
C VAL A 390 26.02 -12.67 4.69
N VAL A 391 24.90 -12.23 5.24
CA VAL A 391 23.58 -12.64 4.72
C VAL A 391 23.38 -12.17 3.28
N SER A 392 23.61 -10.90 2.99
CA SER A 392 23.36 -10.35 1.64
C SER A 392 24.23 -10.98 0.56
N GLU A 393 25.52 -11.21 0.81
CA GLU A 393 26.42 -11.81 -0.18
C GLU A 393 26.07 -13.26 -0.49
N LEU A 394 25.72 -14.05 0.52
CA LEU A 394 25.28 -15.42 0.33
C LEU A 394 23.95 -15.49 -0.41
N MET A 395 23.01 -14.58 -0.12
CA MET A 395 21.75 -14.49 -0.87
C MET A 395 21.97 -14.05 -2.32
N ILE A 396 22.89 -13.10 -2.57
CA ILE A 396 23.25 -12.70 -3.94
C ILE A 396 23.84 -13.89 -4.71
N LEU A 397 24.75 -14.62 -4.09
CA LEU A 397 25.39 -15.78 -4.69
C LEU A 397 24.36 -16.85 -5.07
N VAL A 398 23.51 -17.27 -4.14
CA VAL A 398 22.52 -18.33 -4.35
C VAL A 398 21.50 -17.92 -5.43
N ASN A 399 20.95 -16.72 -5.33
CA ASN A 399 19.99 -16.20 -6.30
C ASN A 399 20.57 -16.04 -7.71
N SER A 400 21.85 -15.66 -7.81
CA SER A 400 22.56 -15.57 -9.09
C SER A 400 22.88 -16.96 -9.66
N SER A 401 23.32 -17.89 -8.80
CA SER A 401 23.71 -19.25 -9.21
C SER A 401 22.51 -20.06 -9.68
N TRP A 402 21.40 -20.07 -8.94
CA TRP A 402 20.18 -20.76 -9.37
C TRP A 402 19.55 -20.11 -10.60
N GLY A 403 19.62 -18.78 -10.72
CA GLY A 403 19.20 -18.09 -11.94
C GLY A 403 19.99 -18.53 -13.15
N LYS A 404 21.32 -18.72 -13.00
CA LYS A 404 22.20 -19.25 -14.05
C LYS A 404 21.85 -20.70 -14.40
N GLN A 405 21.68 -21.56 -13.40
CA GLN A 405 21.35 -22.97 -13.62
C GLN A 405 20.01 -23.13 -14.37
N LEU A 406 18.96 -22.39 -14.01
CA LEU A 406 17.69 -22.43 -14.74
C LEU A 406 17.83 -21.99 -16.19
N ASP A 407 18.57 -20.92 -16.46
CA ASP A 407 18.80 -20.41 -17.82
C ASP A 407 19.57 -21.43 -18.68
N GLU A 408 20.66 -22.00 -18.13
CA GLU A 408 21.49 -23.02 -18.80
C GLU A 408 20.74 -24.32 -19.11
N HIS A 409 19.79 -24.71 -18.25
CA HIS A 409 18.94 -25.88 -18.45
C HIS A 409 17.66 -25.59 -19.25
N GLY A 410 17.44 -24.34 -19.64
CA GLY A 410 16.26 -23.92 -20.40
C GLY A 410 14.95 -23.86 -19.59
N PHE A 411 15.03 -23.86 -18.27
CA PHE A 411 13.90 -23.69 -17.38
C PHE A 411 13.48 -22.21 -17.29
N PRO A 412 12.25 -21.86 -17.55
CA PRO A 412 11.77 -20.49 -17.35
C PRO A 412 11.83 -20.06 -15.88
N GLY A 413 12.21 -18.82 -15.63
CA GLY A 413 12.24 -18.24 -14.29
C GLY A 413 11.81 -16.78 -14.31
N ILE A 414 11.59 -16.20 -13.13
CA ILE A 414 11.33 -14.78 -12.95
C ILE A 414 12.61 -14.13 -12.41
N TYR A 415 13.27 -13.36 -13.27
CA TYR A 415 14.51 -12.65 -12.99
C TYR A 415 14.26 -11.22 -12.57
N ARG A 416 15.18 -10.66 -11.78
CA ARG A 416 15.21 -9.25 -11.45
C ARG A 416 16.43 -8.62 -12.13
N THR A 417 16.18 -7.76 -13.09
CA THR A 417 17.22 -7.15 -13.91
C THR A 417 17.38 -5.67 -13.56
N GLN A 418 18.58 -5.14 -13.72
CA GLN A 418 18.82 -3.70 -13.53
C GLN A 418 19.71 -3.16 -14.64
N ASN A 419 19.21 -2.12 -15.32
CA ASN A 419 19.97 -1.39 -16.32
C ASN A 419 19.79 0.12 -16.10
N ASN A 420 20.88 0.88 -16.10
CA ASN A 420 20.90 2.34 -15.87
C ASN A 420 20.08 2.76 -14.62
N GLY A 421 20.25 2.03 -13.52
CA GLY A 421 19.58 2.29 -12.26
C GLY A 421 18.11 1.83 -12.19
N LYS A 422 17.47 1.47 -13.31
CA LYS A 422 16.08 0.99 -13.33
C LYS A 422 16.05 -0.52 -13.12
N VAL A 423 15.33 -0.93 -12.09
CA VAL A 423 15.07 -2.34 -11.79
C VAL A 423 13.73 -2.74 -12.38
N LYS A 424 13.65 -3.95 -12.96
CA LYS A 424 12.40 -4.55 -13.43
C LYS A 424 12.44 -6.07 -13.28
N MET A 425 11.29 -6.69 -13.22
CA MET A 425 11.15 -8.15 -13.33
C MET A 425 11.11 -8.57 -14.81
N SER A 426 11.61 -9.77 -15.10
CA SER A 426 11.71 -10.30 -16.47
C SER A 426 11.66 -11.81 -16.46
N THR A 427 11.09 -12.42 -17.50
CA THR A 427 11.21 -13.87 -17.74
C THR A 427 12.49 -14.26 -18.51
N VAL A 428 13.31 -13.27 -18.84
CA VAL A 428 14.59 -13.46 -19.56
C VAL A 428 15.72 -13.09 -18.62
N ALA A 429 16.70 -13.99 -18.49
CA ALA A 429 17.91 -13.74 -17.72
C ALA A 429 18.68 -12.55 -18.32
N ALA A 430 19.05 -11.60 -17.47
CA ALA A 430 19.81 -10.41 -17.85
C ALA A 430 20.55 -9.83 -16.63
N PRO A 431 21.60 -9.01 -16.84
CA PRO A 431 22.41 -8.48 -15.76
C PRO A 431 21.65 -7.61 -14.75
N HIS A 432 22.10 -7.69 -13.51
CA HIS A 432 21.74 -6.75 -12.45
C HIS A 432 22.96 -5.88 -12.12
N GLN A 433 23.09 -4.74 -12.81
CA GLN A 433 24.26 -3.86 -12.72
C GLN A 433 24.58 -3.39 -11.29
N GLY A 434 23.56 -3.06 -10.51
CA GLY A 434 23.74 -2.61 -9.11
C GLY A 434 24.36 -3.68 -8.22
N LEU A 435 24.06 -4.97 -8.46
CA LEU A 435 24.65 -6.09 -7.73
C LEU A 435 25.96 -6.61 -8.39
N GLY A 436 26.25 -6.24 -9.62
CA GLY A 436 27.44 -6.71 -10.34
C GLY A 436 27.38 -8.18 -10.72
N VAL A 437 26.21 -8.72 -11.04
CA VAL A 437 25.99 -10.11 -11.43
C VAL A 437 25.39 -10.21 -12.83
N ALA A 438 25.71 -11.30 -13.54
CA ALA A 438 25.28 -11.53 -14.93
C ALA A 438 23.78 -11.82 -15.02
N GLN A 439 23.20 -12.45 -14.02
CA GLN A 439 21.76 -12.66 -13.84
C GLN A 439 21.43 -12.71 -12.35
N TYR A 440 20.20 -12.40 -12.03
CA TYR A 440 19.72 -12.41 -10.65
C TYR A 440 18.23 -12.75 -10.63
N MET A 441 17.83 -13.66 -9.78
CA MET A 441 16.45 -14.00 -9.53
C MET A 441 16.14 -13.93 -8.03
N TRP A 442 14.90 -13.87 -7.66
CA TRP A 442 14.50 -14.03 -6.28
C TRP A 442 14.04 -15.46 -6.04
N SER A 443 14.71 -16.17 -5.13
CA SER A 443 14.42 -17.55 -4.74
C SER A 443 14.71 -17.84 -3.27
N SER A 444 15.18 -16.82 -2.52
CA SER A 444 15.67 -16.96 -1.16
C SER A 444 14.69 -16.55 -0.06
N SER A 445 13.45 -16.16 -0.41
CA SER A 445 12.44 -15.77 0.58
C SER A 445 11.04 -16.28 0.20
N PRO A 446 10.86 -17.59 0.00
CA PRO A 446 9.62 -18.16 -0.51
C PRO A 446 8.46 -18.16 0.47
N LEU A 447 8.71 -17.98 1.78
CA LEU A 447 7.64 -17.84 2.79
C LEU A 447 6.92 -16.50 2.69
N ARG A 448 7.59 -15.48 2.12
CA ARG A 448 7.08 -14.11 2.11
C ARG A 448 7.02 -13.44 0.75
N ARG A 449 7.48 -14.10 -0.34
CA ARG A 449 7.35 -13.60 -1.72
C ARG A 449 6.96 -14.73 -2.67
N TYR A 450 5.87 -14.55 -3.39
CA TYR A 450 5.32 -15.56 -4.29
C TYR A 450 6.25 -15.87 -5.47
N VAL A 451 6.95 -14.88 -6.01
CA VAL A 451 7.92 -15.08 -7.10
C VAL A 451 9.06 -15.99 -6.68
N ASP A 452 9.50 -15.97 -5.43
CA ASP A 452 10.51 -16.88 -4.89
C ASP A 452 9.98 -18.32 -4.88
N MET A 453 8.74 -18.53 -4.49
CA MET A 453 8.10 -19.84 -4.49
C MET A 453 7.90 -20.37 -5.93
N VAL A 454 7.53 -19.50 -6.88
CA VAL A 454 7.43 -19.84 -8.31
C VAL A 454 8.80 -20.30 -8.84
N ASN A 455 9.85 -19.54 -8.57
CA ASN A 455 11.21 -19.89 -8.96
C ASN A 455 11.72 -21.17 -8.26
N GLN A 456 11.37 -21.34 -6.98
CA GLN A 456 11.74 -22.54 -6.23
C GLN A 456 11.13 -23.82 -6.84
N ARG A 457 9.88 -23.76 -7.33
CA ARG A 457 9.26 -24.87 -8.07
C ARG A 457 10.06 -25.27 -9.30
N GLN A 458 10.55 -24.29 -10.05
CA GLN A 458 11.38 -24.54 -11.23
C GLN A 458 12.74 -25.15 -10.87
N ILE A 459 13.36 -24.65 -9.80
CA ILE A 459 14.63 -25.19 -9.30
C ILE A 459 14.46 -26.64 -8.84
N ILE A 460 13.41 -26.93 -8.07
CA ILE A 460 13.12 -28.28 -7.57
C ILE A 460 12.87 -29.22 -8.76
N ALA A 461 12.05 -28.81 -9.75
CA ALA A 461 11.81 -29.63 -10.94
C ALA A 461 13.08 -29.90 -11.73
N MET A 462 13.95 -28.91 -11.89
CA MET A 462 15.26 -29.08 -12.54
C MET A 462 16.17 -30.09 -11.79
N LEU A 463 16.22 -29.98 -10.45
CA LEU A 463 17.03 -30.88 -9.63
C LEU A 463 16.49 -32.31 -9.57
N ASP A 464 15.20 -32.49 -9.80
CA ASP A 464 14.54 -33.78 -9.87
C ASP A 464 14.50 -34.37 -11.29
N ASP A 465 15.22 -33.79 -12.26
CA ASP A 465 15.21 -34.16 -13.69
C ASP A 465 13.77 -34.25 -14.25
N ALA A 466 12.85 -33.42 -13.74
CA ALA A 466 11.45 -33.37 -14.14
C ALA A 466 11.21 -32.27 -15.18
N GLU A 467 10.03 -32.30 -15.80
CA GLU A 467 9.59 -31.19 -16.68
C GLU A 467 9.38 -29.89 -15.90
N PRO A 468 9.63 -28.73 -16.54
CA PRO A 468 9.36 -27.43 -15.92
C PRO A 468 7.88 -27.30 -15.48
N ILE A 469 7.65 -26.87 -14.24
CA ILE A 469 6.30 -26.60 -13.71
C ILE A 469 5.60 -25.47 -14.48
N TYR A 470 6.39 -24.50 -14.93
CA TYR A 470 5.95 -23.42 -15.83
C TYR A 470 6.72 -23.58 -17.15
N ALA A 471 5.99 -23.84 -18.23
CA ALA A 471 6.59 -23.98 -19.54
C ALA A 471 7.09 -22.64 -20.11
N LYS A 472 7.92 -22.70 -21.14
CA LYS A 472 8.35 -21.50 -21.87
C LYS A 472 7.11 -20.79 -22.47
N ASN A 473 6.98 -19.49 -22.22
CA ASN A 473 5.85 -18.66 -22.61
C ASN A 473 4.51 -19.02 -21.90
N ASP A 474 4.56 -19.65 -20.73
CA ASP A 474 3.38 -19.87 -19.89
C ASP A 474 2.75 -18.52 -19.49
N THR A 475 1.47 -18.35 -19.83
CA THR A 475 0.73 -17.12 -19.50
C THR A 475 0.63 -16.87 -17.99
N ALA A 476 0.62 -17.94 -17.17
CA ALA A 476 0.60 -17.82 -15.72
C ALA A 476 1.88 -17.13 -15.20
N LEU A 477 3.04 -17.45 -15.79
CA LEU A 477 4.31 -16.83 -15.39
C LEU A 477 4.32 -15.31 -15.65
N TYR A 478 3.78 -14.89 -16.81
CA TYR A 478 3.64 -13.46 -17.12
C TYR A 478 2.60 -12.76 -16.23
N THR A 479 1.54 -13.46 -15.87
CA THR A 479 0.53 -12.96 -14.94
C THR A 479 1.15 -12.72 -13.56
N VAL A 480 1.88 -13.69 -13.03
CA VAL A 480 2.59 -13.57 -11.74
C VAL A 480 3.56 -12.38 -11.78
N LEU A 481 4.37 -12.26 -12.85
CA LEU A 481 5.32 -11.16 -12.99
C LEU A 481 4.64 -9.79 -12.94
N ARG A 482 3.61 -9.59 -13.76
CA ARG A 482 2.86 -8.33 -13.85
C ARG A 482 2.19 -7.97 -12.52
N ASP A 483 1.48 -8.94 -11.94
CA ASP A 483 0.69 -8.72 -10.75
C ASP A 483 1.61 -8.50 -9.54
N PHE A 484 2.73 -9.21 -9.48
CA PHE A 484 3.73 -9.02 -8.44
C PHE A 484 4.38 -7.62 -8.50
N GLU A 485 4.84 -7.15 -9.67
CA GLU A 485 5.42 -5.80 -9.79
C GLU A 485 4.43 -4.72 -9.34
N THR A 486 3.17 -4.86 -9.73
CA THR A 486 2.11 -3.91 -9.36
C THR A 486 1.86 -3.92 -7.85
N MET A 487 1.57 -5.07 -7.28
CA MET A 487 1.20 -5.18 -5.86
C MET A 487 2.39 -4.92 -4.93
N TYR A 488 3.59 -5.37 -5.31
CA TYR A 488 4.78 -5.09 -4.53
C TYR A 488 5.10 -3.59 -4.46
N GLY A 489 4.82 -2.86 -5.55
CA GLY A 489 4.86 -1.40 -5.57
C GLY A 489 3.89 -0.77 -4.57
N ILE A 490 2.62 -1.20 -4.61
CA ILE A 490 1.56 -0.73 -3.69
C ILE A 490 1.93 -1.02 -2.23
N TYR A 491 2.45 -2.22 -1.94
CA TYR A 491 2.84 -2.61 -0.57
C TYR A 491 4.02 -1.79 -0.05
N ASN A 492 5.02 -1.53 -0.90
CA ASN A 492 6.14 -0.67 -0.54
C ASN A 492 5.72 0.79 -0.33
N ASP A 493 4.77 1.30 -1.12
CA ASP A 493 4.23 2.64 -0.94
C ASP A 493 3.47 2.76 0.39
N PHE A 494 2.66 1.75 0.71
CA PHE A 494 1.95 1.68 1.98
C PHE A 494 2.90 1.58 3.17
N GLN A 495 3.94 0.73 3.10
CA GLN A 495 4.97 0.65 4.13
C GLN A 495 5.61 2.02 4.39
N ARG A 496 6.05 2.72 3.32
CA ARG A 496 6.63 4.08 3.44
C ARG A 496 5.64 5.08 4.02
N GLN A 497 4.36 4.97 3.67
CA GLN A 497 3.31 5.80 4.23
C GLN A 497 3.16 5.58 5.75
N MET A 498 3.16 4.32 6.19
CA MET A 498 3.06 3.98 7.61
C MET A 498 4.34 4.33 8.40
N GLU A 499 5.52 4.17 7.80
CA GLU A 499 6.77 4.66 8.38
C GLU A 499 6.72 6.19 8.57
N ARG A 500 6.22 6.92 7.56
CA ARG A 500 6.01 8.37 7.66
C ARG A 500 5.02 8.72 8.78
N TYR A 501 3.90 8.01 8.89
CA TYR A 501 2.94 8.18 9.97
C TYR A 501 3.61 8.07 11.34
N TRP A 502 4.38 7.02 11.56
CA TRP A 502 5.04 6.79 12.84
C TRP A 502 6.19 7.76 13.12
N CYS A 503 6.87 8.26 12.10
CA CYS A 503 7.83 9.37 12.28
C CYS A 503 7.14 10.64 12.77
N LEU A 504 6.00 11.01 12.17
CA LEU A 504 5.21 12.17 12.59
C LEU A 504 4.64 11.97 14.00
N ARG A 505 4.15 10.77 14.29
CA ARG A 505 3.65 10.41 15.61
C ARG A 505 4.76 10.48 16.67
N TYR A 506 5.98 10.04 16.34
CA TYR A 506 7.15 10.17 17.20
C TYR A 506 7.45 11.63 17.53
N ILE A 507 7.49 12.52 16.53
CA ILE A 507 7.73 13.94 16.74
C ILE A 507 6.67 14.55 17.68
N GLN A 508 5.41 14.18 17.48
CA GLN A 508 4.29 14.63 18.31
C GLN A 508 4.37 14.07 19.75
N GLN A 509 4.67 12.77 19.89
CA GLN A 509 4.80 12.05 21.15
C GLN A 509 5.91 12.64 22.02
N GLU A 510 7.09 12.86 21.44
CA GLU A 510 8.26 13.42 22.12
C GLU A 510 8.16 14.95 22.28
N LYS A 511 7.09 15.58 21.77
CA LYS A 511 6.87 17.04 21.83
C LYS A 511 8.09 17.82 21.34
N LEU A 512 8.71 17.35 20.26
CA LEU A 512 9.89 17.99 19.71
C LEU A 512 9.53 19.39 19.20
N ALA A 513 10.07 20.43 19.83
CA ALA A 513 9.88 21.81 19.40
C ALA A 513 10.78 22.17 18.20
N GLU A 514 11.92 21.50 18.09
CA GLU A 514 12.91 21.71 17.05
C GLU A 514 13.42 20.37 16.53
N ILE A 515 13.73 20.32 15.24
CA ILE A 515 14.28 19.15 14.55
C ILE A 515 15.45 19.57 13.68
N SER A 516 16.48 18.74 13.63
CA SER A 516 17.66 18.95 12.79
C SER A 516 17.64 18.03 11.58
N GLY A 517 18.15 18.50 10.45
CA GLY A 517 18.23 17.71 9.25
C GLY A 517 19.28 18.21 8.27
N THR A 518 19.44 17.50 7.18
CA THR A 518 20.34 17.84 6.07
C THR A 518 19.55 18.06 4.79
N VAL A 519 19.84 19.13 4.08
CA VAL A 519 19.24 19.44 2.80
C VAL A 519 19.73 18.44 1.75
N ILE A 520 18.81 17.77 1.05
CA ILE A 520 19.13 16.85 -0.04
C ILE A 520 19.25 17.61 -1.36
N ARG A 521 18.24 18.43 -1.65
CA ARG A 521 18.16 19.34 -2.80
C ARG A 521 17.03 20.34 -2.56
N GLU A 522 17.16 21.55 -3.08
CA GLU A 522 16.15 22.60 -2.93
C GLU A 522 15.74 22.75 -1.44
N ASN A 523 14.44 22.57 -1.15
CA ASN A 523 13.90 22.57 0.20
C ASN A 523 13.55 21.18 0.73
N LEU A 524 14.06 20.11 0.12
CA LEU A 524 13.89 18.73 0.57
C LEU A 524 14.91 18.41 1.67
N VAL A 525 14.43 18.13 2.88
CA VAL A 525 15.25 17.89 4.07
C VAL A 525 15.08 16.45 4.53
N ARG A 526 16.19 15.80 4.87
CA ARG A 526 16.24 14.51 5.59
C ARG A 526 16.57 14.80 7.05
N LEU A 527 15.75 14.34 7.97
CA LEU A 527 16.01 14.46 9.41
C LEU A 527 17.20 13.61 9.85
N SER A 528 17.88 14.05 10.91
CA SER A 528 19.14 13.43 11.36
C SER A 528 18.94 12.07 12.04
N ASN A 529 17.93 11.93 12.90
CA ASN A 529 17.72 10.73 13.74
C ASN A 529 16.34 10.11 13.54
N ILE A 530 15.59 10.57 12.55
CA ILE A 530 14.25 10.10 12.21
C ILE A 530 14.23 9.83 10.71
N PRO A 531 13.77 8.67 10.22
CA PRO A 531 13.76 8.34 8.80
C PRO A 531 12.69 9.11 8.02
N LEU A 532 12.64 10.41 8.18
CA LEU A 532 11.68 11.29 7.55
C LEU A 532 12.36 12.23 6.56
N VAL A 533 11.87 12.19 5.32
CA VAL A 533 12.22 13.15 4.27
C VAL A 533 10.97 13.92 3.92
N PHE A 534 11.06 15.25 3.93
CA PHE A 534 9.93 16.13 3.63
C PHE A 534 10.39 17.47 3.03
N LYS A 535 9.43 18.19 2.44
CA LYS A 535 9.67 19.55 1.93
C LYS A 535 9.43 20.57 3.04
N ALA A 536 10.47 21.33 3.40
CA ALA A 536 10.40 22.43 4.34
C ALA A 536 10.03 23.72 3.57
N HIS A 537 8.73 23.93 3.35
CA HIS A 537 8.23 25.03 2.50
C HIS A 537 8.62 26.44 2.99
N SER A 538 8.82 26.60 4.29
CA SER A 538 9.22 27.89 4.89
C SER A 538 10.73 28.18 4.80
N MET A 539 11.53 27.19 4.37
CA MET A 539 12.98 27.30 4.30
C MET A 539 13.41 28.04 3.03
N PRO A 540 14.28 29.06 3.13
CA PRO A 540 14.93 29.64 1.95
C PRO A 540 15.80 28.58 1.27
N GLU A 541 16.08 28.77 0.00
CA GLU A 541 16.91 27.86 -0.79
C GLU A 541 18.29 27.70 -0.12
N GLN A 542 18.69 26.44 0.07
CA GLN A 542 19.94 26.04 0.69
C GLN A 542 20.68 25.05 -0.20
N ALA A 543 22.01 25.07 -0.14
CA ALA A 543 22.85 24.12 -0.86
C ALA A 543 22.62 22.69 -0.33
N ALA A 544 22.72 21.71 -1.23
CA ALA A 544 22.69 20.29 -0.82
C ALA A 544 23.83 20.00 0.18
N GLY A 545 23.53 19.21 1.22
CA GLY A 545 24.47 18.92 2.30
C GLY A 545 24.45 19.93 3.45
N THR A 546 23.75 21.07 3.33
CA THR A 546 23.62 22.04 4.42
C THR A 546 22.82 21.43 5.57
N LYS A 547 23.35 21.52 6.78
CA LYS A 547 22.62 21.17 8.01
C LYS A 547 21.69 22.31 8.38
N VAL A 548 20.47 21.99 8.74
CA VAL A 548 19.42 22.96 9.08
C VAL A 548 18.71 22.58 10.37
N VAL A 549 18.26 23.61 11.09
CA VAL A 549 17.40 23.48 12.26
C VAL A 549 16.06 24.10 11.91
N LEU A 550 15.00 23.33 12.14
CA LEU A 550 13.62 23.69 11.82
C LEU A 550 12.76 23.62 13.09
N GLY A 551 11.98 24.67 13.35
CA GLY A 551 10.94 24.63 14.39
C GLY A 551 9.75 23.83 13.92
N VAL A 552 9.27 22.93 14.78
CA VAL A 552 8.09 22.12 14.52
C VAL A 552 6.83 22.97 14.69
N GLY A 553 5.97 22.97 13.71
CA GLY A 553 4.63 23.55 13.72
C GLY A 553 3.56 22.46 13.83
N ASP A 554 2.47 22.62 13.06
CA ASP A 554 1.39 21.65 13.05
C ASP A 554 1.80 20.33 12.42
N ILE A 555 1.34 19.24 13.02
CA ILE A 555 1.48 17.88 12.52
C ILE A 555 0.10 17.35 12.18
N ASP A 556 -0.11 17.08 10.90
CA ASP A 556 -1.32 16.49 10.39
C ASP A 556 -1.12 14.99 10.11
N LEU A 557 -1.72 14.15 10.95
CA LEU A 557 -1.61 12.69 10.85
C LEU A 557 -2.60 12.09 9.81
N ILE A 558 -3.58 12.85 9.34
CA ILE A 558 -4.49 12.42 8.28
C ILE A 558 -3.84 12.64 6.91
N ASP A 559 -3.31 13.84 6.66
CA ASP A 559 -2.63 14.16 5.39
C ASP A 559 -1.14 13.84 5.43
N LEU A 560 -0.63 13.32 6.56
CA LEU A 560 0.79 13.01 6.80
C LEU A 560 1.72 14.19 6.52
N ASN A 561 1.31 15.38 6.95
CA ASN A 561 2.04 16.62 6.75
C ASN A 561 2.72 17.11 8.02
N LEU A 562 3.91 17.69 7.84
CA LEU A 562 4.67 18.38 8.87
C LEU A 562 4.91 19.81 8.42
N HIS A 563 4.32 20.75 9.15
CA HIS A 563 4.60 22.16 8.96
C HIS A 563 5.79 22.55 9.83
N THR A 564 6.74 23.26 9.22
CA THR A 564 7.95 23.68 9.92
C THR A 564 8.23 25.15 9.67
N ARG A 565 8.97 25.76 10.59
CA ARG A 565 9.51 27.11 10.47
C ARG A 565 11.04 27.02 10.40
N PHE A 566 11.64 27.66 9.44
CA PHE A 566 13.10 27.77 9.36
C PHE A 566 13.66 28.56 10.56
N ILE A 567 14.67 28.00 11.23
CA ILE A 567 15.35 28.64 12.37
C ILE A 567 16.77 29.04 11.97
N ALA A 568 17.60 28.09 11.53
CA ALA A 568 18.98 28.32 11.21
C ALA A 568 19.50 27.31 10.16
N ALA A 569 20.57 27.70 9.49
CA ALA A 569 21.40 26.82 8.68
C ALA A 569 22.85 26.90 9.21
N GLU A 570 23.49 25.76 9.38
CA GLU A 570 24.92 25.70 9.63
C GLU A 570 25.64 25.80 8.30
N ALA A 571 26.67 26.64 8.22
CA ALA A 571 27.49 26.72 7.01
C ALA A 571 28.06 25.31 6.69
N PRO A 572 28.06 24.87 5.41
CA PRO A 572 28.66 23.61 5.03
C PRO A 572 30.13 23.62 5.46
N LEU A 573 30.57 22.55 6.13
CA LEU A 573 31.99 22.33 6.41
C LEU A 573 32.72 22.28 5.06
N VAL A 574 33.36 23.36 4.68
CA VAL A 574 34.27 23.37 3.53
C VAL A 574 35.41 22.41 3.91
N PRO A 575 35.66 21.34 3.12
CA PRO A 575 36.85 20.55 3.35
C PRO A 575 38.04 21.50 3.26
N ALA A 576 38.87 21.49 4.30
CA ALA A 576 40.11 22.28 4.29
C ALA A 576 40.90 21.88 3.03
N THR A 577 41.01 22.79 2.11
CA THR A 577 41.96 22.68 1.02
C THR A 577 43.31 22.61 1.66
N GLU A 578 43.99 21.45 1.56
CA GLU A 578 45.42 21.37 1.83
C GLU A 578 46.10 22.45 0.98
N GLU A 579 46.50 23.54 1.60
CA GLU A 579 47.46 24.48 1.02
C GLU A 579 48.74 23.69 0.77
N ALA A 580 49.04 23.50 -0.49
CA ALA A 580 50.32 23.01 -0.95
C ALA A 580 51.41 23.98 -0.46
N ALA A 581 52.31 23.45 0.40
CA ALA A 581 53.61 23.99 0.67
C ALA A 581 54.70 23.10 0.09
#